data_4bf638ae5be5ca039d61e6808e26a3fa
#
_entry.id   4bf638ae5be5ca039d61e6808e26a3fa
#
_cell.length_a   1.000
_cell.length_b   1.000
_cell.length_c   1.000
_cell.angle_alpha   90.00
_cell.angle_beta   90.00
_cell.angle_gamma   90.00
#
_symmetry.space_group_name_H-M   'P 1'
#
loop_
_entity.id
_entity.type
_entity.pdbx_description
1 polymer ?
#
loop_
_entity_poly.entity_id
_entity_poly.type
_entity_poly.pdbx_seq_one_letter_code
_entity_poly.pdbx_strand_id
1 'polypeptide(L)'
;FCQKLSQITGKKYSLPSESQWEYACKAKTTTPFSFGETITSGLVNYYGSYTYADAPKGTYRKKTTDVGIFPPNAFGLYDMHGNVWEWCADEWHKNYYGAPTDGSVWLDGNQNLSPQRGGSLVNYPDLCRSSFRLYFNIRDERSSTTGFRVVCNTGRNL
;
A
#
# COMPACT_ATOMS: atom_id res chain seq x y z
N PHE A 1 -2.88 17.00 5.21
CA PHE A 1 -4.02 16.22 5.76
C PHE A 1 -3.73 15.71 7.16
N CYS A 2 -2.69 14.89 7.38
CA CYS A 2 -2.37 14.26 8.66
C CYS A 2 -2.20 15.26 9.81
N GLN A 3 -1.49 16.37 9.58
CA GLN A 3 -1.31 17.42 10.58
C GLN A 3 -2.66 18.03 11.01
N LYS A 4 -3.52 18.37 10.05
CA LYS A 4 -4.85 18.91 10.33
C LYS A 4 -5.74 17.92 11.06
N LEU A 5 -5.71 16.63 10.65
CA LEU A 5 -6.44 15.58 11.34
C LEU A 5 -5.95 15.40 12.79
N SER A 6 -4.63 15.47 13.00
CA SER A 6 -4.04 15.38 14.33
C SER A 6 -4.47 16.55 15.23
N GLN A 7 -4.52 17.77 14.71
CA GLN A 7 -4.99 18.95 15.44
C GLN A 7 -6.48 18.83 15.84
N ILE A 8 -7.32 18.37 14.92
CA ILE A 8 -8.78 18.23 15.17
C ILE A 8 -9.07 17.15 16.20
N THR A 9 -8.32 16.04 16.16
CA THR A 9 -8.65 14.84 16.98
C THR A 9 -7.83 14.74 18.26
N GLY A 10 -6.76 15.53 18.42
CA GLY A 10 -5.80 15.38 19.51
C GLY A 10 -4.93 14.12 19.44
N LYS A 11 -5.02 13.34 18.36
CA LYS A 11 -4.23 12.12 18.14
C LYS A 11 -3.14 12.37 17.12
N LYS A 12 -2.06 11.60 17.14
CA LYS A 12 -0.98 11.68 16.14
C LYS A 12 -1.30 10.84 14.92
N TYR A 13 -1.53 11.47 13.77
CA TYR A 13 -1.69 10.81 12.47
C TYR A 13 -0.51 11.12 11.55
N SER A 14 -0.07 10.11 10.81
CA SER A 14 0.94 10.22 9.77
C SER A 14 0.64 9.27 8.62
N LEU A 15 1.39 9.35 7.54
CA LEU A 15 1.50 8.24 6.59
C LEU A 15 2.26 7.09 7.28
N PRO A 16 2.02 5.84 6.92
CA PRO A 16 2.83 4.72 7.37
C PRO A 16 4.27 4.84 6.83
N SER A 17 5.25 4.30 7.53
CA SER A 17 6.52 3.97 6.90
C SER A 17 6.29 2.85 5.87
N GLU A 18 7.21 2.69 4.92
CA GLU A 18 7.12 1.63 3.91
C GLU A 18 7.11 0.24 4.55
N SER A 19 7.92 0.03 5.59
CA SER A 19 7.95 -1.22 6.34
C SER A 19 6.66 -1.48 7.14
N GLN A 20 6.07 -0.45 7.75
CA GLN A 20 4.76 -0.55 8.40
C GLN A 20 3.67 -0.93 7.40
N TRP A 21 3.70 -0.29 6.21
CA TRP A 21 2.74 -0.59 5.16
C TRP A 21 2.84 -2.06 4.71
N GLU A 22 4.06 -2.54 4.43
CA GLU A 22 4.27 -3.93 3.98
C GLU A 22 3.89 -4.95 5.07
N TYR A 23 4.27 -4.70 6.32
CA TYR A 23 3.85 -5.53 7.46
C TYR A 23 2.33 -5.62 7.57
N ALA A 24 1.65 -4.48 7.47
CA ALA A 24 0.19 -4.39 7.52
C ALA A 24 -0.47 -5.09 6.33
N CYS A 25 0.12 -4.97 5.13
CA CYS A 25 -0.35 -5.64 3.92
C CYS A 25 -0.22 -7.15 4.03
N LYS A 26 0.94 -7.66 4.42
CA LYS A 26 1.20 -9.10 4.58
C LYS A 26 0.33 -9.75 5.66
N ALA A 27 -0.02 -9.04 6.72
CA ALA A 27 -0.86 -9.55 7.80
C ALA A 27 -0.47 -10.97 8.25
N LYS A 28 0.85 -11.21 8.48
CA LYS A 28 1.50 -12.47 8.85
C LYS A 28 1.63 -13.52 7.73
N THR A 29 1.24 -13.23 6.50
CA THR A 29 1.48 -14.15 5.38
C THR A 29 2.90 -14.00 4.82
N THR A 30 3.40 -15.06 4.18
CA THR A 30 4.66 -15.06 3.43
C THR A 30 4.43 -15.13 1.92
N THR A 31 3.19 -15.28 1.51
CA THR A 31 2.73 -15.36 0.11
C THR A 31 2.80 -14.00 -0.59
N PRO A 32 2.77 -13.95 -1.92
CA PRO A 32 2.77 -12.70 -2.69
C PRO A 32 1.66 -11.74 -2.28
N PHE A 33 0.50 -12.26 -1.90
CA PHE A 33 -0.67 -11.48 -1.47
C PHE A 33 -1.14 -11.96 -0.09
N SER A 34 -1.82 -11.10 0.67
CA SER A 34 -2.43 -11.48 1.94
C SER A 34 -3.54 -12.52 1.80
N PHE A 35 -4.01 -12.76 0.58
CA PHE A 35 -5.01 -13.77 0.21
C PHE A 35 -4.40 -15.09 -0.24
N GLY A 36 -3.07 -15.22 -0.32
CA GLY A 36 -2.35 -16.42 -0.74
C GLY A 36 -1.45 -16.20 -1.96
N GLU A 37 -1.25 -17.24 -2.75
CA GLU A 37 -0.32 -17.25 -3.89
C GLU A 37 -0.82 -16.44 -5.09
N THR A 38 -2.11 -16.12 -5.14
CA THR A 38 -2.74 -15.43 -6.27
C THR A 38 -3.83 -14.48 -5.80
N ILE A 39 -4.31 -13.61 -6.69
CA ILE A 39 -5.47 -12.74 -6.49
C ILE A 39 -6.45 -12.84 -7.64
N THR A 40 -7.71 -12.51 -7.36
CA THR A 40 -8.79 -12.46 -8.36
C THR A 40 -9.51 -11.12 -8.29
N SER A 41 -10.25 -10.78 -9.33
CA SER A 41 -11.07 -9.56 -9.35
C SER A 41 -12.24 -9.59 -8.34
N GLY A 42 -12.52 -10.72 -7.72
CA GLY A 42 -13.46 -10.83 -6.60
C GLY A 42 -12.86 -10.39 -5.25
N LEU A 43 -11.53 -10.34 -5.15
CA LEU A 43 -10.80 -9.97 -3.94
C LEU A 43 -10.16 -8.58 -4.02
N VAL A 44 -9.86 -8.11 -5.25
CA VAL A 44 -9.03 -6.92 -5.47
C VAL A 44 -9.49 -6.18 -6.72
N ASN A 45 -9.39 -4.86 -6.72
CA ASN A 45 -9.59 -4.02 -7.89
C ASN A 45 -8.25 -3.76 -8.60
N TYR A 46 -7.98 -4.50 -9.67
CA TYR A 46 -6.77 -4.40 -10.49
C TYR A 46 -7.11 -4.58 -11.97
N TYR A 47 -6.15 -4.64 -12.86
CA TYR A 47 -6.38 -4.95 -14.28
C TYR A 47 -6.78 -6.43 -14.44
N GLY A 48 -7.99 -6.76 -14.01
CA GLY A 48 -8.49 -8.13 -13.84
C GLY A 48 -8.53 -8.99 -15.10
N SER A 49 -8.33 -8.43 -16.29
CA SER A 49 -8.17 -9.21 -17.54
C SER A 49 -6.84 -9.96 -17.60
N TYR A 50 -5.89 -9.67 -16.70
CA TYR A 50 -4.61 -10.36 -16.55
C TYR A 50 -4.59 -11.18 -15.27
N THR A 51 -3.84 -12.27 -15.31
CA THR A 51 -3.79 -13.26 -14.23
C THR A 51 -2.42 -13.27 -13.56
N TYR A 52 -2.37 -13.69 -12.31
CA TYR A 52 -1.15 -14.03 -11.59
C TYR A 52 -1.15 -15.52 -11.33
N ALA A 53 -0.08 -16.23 -11.74
CA ALA A 53 -0.01 -17.69 -11.69
C ALA A 53 -1.28 -18.32 -12.33
N ASP A 54 -1.86 -19.31 -11.68
CA ASP A 54 -3.01 -20.09 -12.21
C ASP A 54 -4.38 -19.43 -11.93
N ALA A 55 -4.41 -18.15 -11.51
CA ALA A 55 -5.68 -17.46 -11.26
C ALA A 55 -6.49 -17.30 -12.56
N PRO A 56 -7.82 -17.40 -12.51
CA PRO A 56 -8.66 -17.15 -13.67
C PRO A 56 -8.65 -15.66 -14.03
N LYS A 57 -8.88 -15.35 -15.30
CA LYS A 57 -9.18 -13.99 -15.74
C LYS A 57 -10.47 -13.50 -15.08
N GLY A 58 -10.50 -12.22 -14.75
CA GLY A 58 -11.64 -11.59 -14.09
C GLY A 58 -12.02 -10.27 -14.72
N THR A 59 -12.75 -9.45 -13.96
CA THR A 59 -13.29 -8.18 -14.41
C THR A 59 -12.26 -7.06 -14.28
N TYR A 60 -12.01 -6.33 -15.35
CA TYR A 60 -11.34 -5.02 -15.32
C TYR A 60 -12.39 -3.92 -15.18
N ARG A 61 -12.46 -3.28 -14.01
CA ARG A 61 -13.51 -2.30 -13.68
C ARG A 61 -13.29 -0.92 -14.27
N LYS A 62 -12.06 -0.57 -14.67
CA LYS A 62 -11.66 0.71 -15.29
C LYS A 62 -11.90 1.95 -14.40
N LYS A 63 -12.28 1.79 -13.17
CA LYS A 63 -12.53 2.84 -12.18
C LYS A 63 -12.20 2.35 -10.78
N THR A 64 -11.96 3.28 -9.87
CA THR A 64 -11.84 2.97 -8.45
C THR A 64 -13.15 2.38 -7.92
N THR A 65 -13.05 1.60 -6.87
CA THR A 65 -14.19 1.11 -6.11
C THR A 65 -14.28 1.83 -4.77
N ASP A 66 -15.46 1.80 -4.17
CA ASP A 66 -15.61 2.23 -2.80
C ASP A 66 -14.70 1.39 -1.90
N VAL A 67 -14.11 2.00 -0.89
CA VAL A 67 -13.25 1.31 0.04
C VAL A 67 -14.04 0.30 0.87
N GLY A 68 -13.41 -0.85 1.15
CA GLY A 68 -14.01 -1.87 2.01
C GLY A 68 -15.06 -2.77 1.35
N ILE A 69 -15.23 -2.74 0.02
CA ILE A 69 -16.16 -3.66 -0.66
C ILE A 69 -15.59 -5.07 -0.84
N PHE A 70 -14.27 -5.22 -0.77
CA PHE A 70 -13.59 -6.51 -0.82
C PHE A 70 -13.31 -7.05 0.58
N PRO A 71 -13.02 -8.35 0.72
CA PRO A 71 -12.63 -8.90 2.03
C PRO A 71 -11.40 -8.22 2.61
N PRO A 72 -11.33 -8.00 3.93
CA PRO A 72 -10.13 -7.51 4.60
C PRO A 72 -9.05 -8.62 4.68
N ASN A 73 -7.80 -8.22 4.91
CA ASN A 73 -6.76 -9.15 5.29
C ASN A 73 -6.91 -9.62 6.76
N ALA A 74 -6.01 -10.48 7.25
CA ALA A 74 -6.09 -11.04 8.61
C ALA A 74 -5.91 -10.00 9.74
N PHE A 75 -5.47 -8.76 9.41
CA PHE A 75 -5.44 -7.65 10.37
C PHE A 75 -6.69 -6.76 10.29
N GLY A 76 -7.70 -7.13 9.49
CA GLY A 76 -8.92 -6.35 9.30
C GLY A 76 -8.73 -5.14 8.38
N LEU A 77 -7.65 -5.09 7.58
CA LEU A 77 -7.35 -3.98 6.69
C LEU A 77 -7.86 -4.28 5.28
N TYR A 78 -8.57 -3.32 4.72
CA TYR A 78 -9.16 -3.39 3.39
C TYR A 78 -8.26 -2.76 2.34
N ASP A 79 -8.42 -3.21 1.08
CA ASP A 79 -7.82 -2.61 -0.11
C ASP A 79 -6.29 -2.46 -0.07
N MET A 80 -5.60 -3.39 0.64
CA MET A 80 -4.14 -3.41 0.70
C MET A 80 -3.48 -3.83 -0.63
N HIS A 81 -4.27 -4.33 -1.58
CA HIS A 81 -3.85 -4.73 -2.92
C HIS A 81 -4.77 -4.07 -3.94
N GLY A 82 -4.21 -3.36 -4.93
CA GLY A 82 -4.96 -2.71 -6.00
C GLY A 82 -5.72 -1.45 -5.57
N ASN A 83 -6.74 -1.11 -6.31
CA ASN A 83 -7.55 0.11 -6.24
C ASN A 83 -6.74 1.38 -6.54
N VAL A 84 -5.91 1.85 -5.60
CA VAL A 84 -4.98 2.97 -5.79
C VAL A 84 -3.63 2.67 -5.15
N TRP A 85 -2.56 3.19 -5.73
CA TRP A 85 -1.25 3.25 -5.08
C TRP A 85 -1.34 4.07 -3.81
N GLU A 86 -0.60 3.70 -2.79
CA GLU A 86 -0.60 4.39 -1.49
C GLU A 86 0.77 4.93 -1.13
N TRP A 87 0.81 6.23 -0.82
CA TRP A 87 2.01 6.92 -0.38
C TRP A 87 2.51 6.40 0.97
N CYS A 88 3.82 6.16 1.05
CA CYS A 88 4.55 5.96 2.30
C CYS A 88 5.30 7.23 2.71
N ALA A 89 5.65 7.32 3.99
CA ALA A 89 6.33 8.49 4.55
C ALA A 89 7.82 8.55 4.22
N ASP A 90 8.43 7.42 3.85
CA ASP A 90 9.85 7.26 3.61
C ASP A 90 10.34 8.08 2.41
N GLU A 91 11.60 8.41 2.40
CA GLU A 91 12.32 8.80 1.19
C GLU A 91 12.69 7.56 0.39
N TRP A 92 12.87 7.72 -0.92
CA TRP A 92 13.18 6.58 -1.77
C TRP A 92 14.63 6.09 -1.57
N HIS A 93 14.78 4.80 -1.31
CA HIS A 93 16.05 4.08 -1.28
C HIS A 93 16.02 2.93 -2.29
N LYS A 94 17.13 2.74 -3.01
CA LYS A 94 17.24 1.71 -4.05
C LYS A 94 17.15 0.28 -3.51
N ASN A 95 17.58 0.07 -2.29
CA ASN A 95 17.57 -1.22 -1.60
C ASN A 95 17.36 -1.00 -0.09
N TYR A 96 17.34 -2.03 0.72
CA TYR A 96 17.11 -1.96 2.16
C TYR A 96 18.39 -2.01 3.00
N TYR A 97 19.56 -1.79 2.39
CA TYR A 97 20.81 -1.71 3.16
C TYR A 97 20.81 -0.49 4.07
N GLY A 98 20.92 -0.70 5.37
CA GLY A 98 20.84 0.38 6.38
C GLY A 98 19.41 0.81 6.75
N ALA A 99 18.38 0.10 6.27
CA ALA A 99 16.99 0.41 6.64
C ALA A 99 16.76 0.28 8.16
N PRO A 100 15.92 1.15 8.75
CA PRO A 100 15.51 1.01 10.14
C PRO A 100 14.85 -0.36 10.39
N THR A 101 15.16 -0.97 11.51
CA THR A 101 14.61 -2.28 11.91
C THR A 101 13.45 -2.18 12.87
N ASP A 102 13.14 -0.98 13.34
CA ASP A 102 12.08 -0.69 14.32
C ASP A 102 10.76 -0.20 13.68
N GLY A 103 10.68 -0.19 12.35
CA GLY A 103 9.51 0.28 11.63
C GLY A 103 9.39 1.81 11.53
N SER A 104 10.40 2.56 11.97
CA SER A 104 10.40 4.02 11.80
C SER A 104 10.50 4.43 10.33
N VAL A 105 10.11 5.66 10.04
CA VAL A 105 10.25 6.26 8.70
C VAL A 105 11.72 6.38 8.34
N TRP A 106 12.08 5.89 7.16
CA TRP A 106 13.44 5.94 6.66
C TRP A 106 13.69 7.21 5.85
N LEU A 107 14.44 8.12 6.44
CA LEU A 107 14.92 9.35 5.83
C LEU A 107 16.37 9.14 5.32
N ASP A 108 17.04 10.15 4.83
CA ASP A 108 18.39 10.12 4.23
C ASP A 108 18.45 9.50 2.83
N GLY A 109 17.32 9.38 2.15
CA GLY A 109 17.21 8.90 0.78
C GLY A 109 17.09 10.02 -0.24
N ASN A 110 16.43 9.72 -1.36
CA ASN A 110 16.07 10.73 -2.35
C ASN A 110 14.82 11.48 -1.88
N GLN A 111 15.00 12.70 -1.39
CA GLN A 111 13.94 13.56 -0.83
C GLN A 111 12.84 13.95 -1.83
N ASN A 112 13.12 13.89 -3.13
CA ASN A 112 12.14 14.20 -4.17
C ASN A 112 11.22 13.02 -4.49
N LEU A 113 11.55 11.82 -4.02
CA LEU A 113 10.82 10.59 -4.30
C LEU A 113 10.30 9.98 -2.99
N SER A 114 9.14 9.36 -3.05
CA SER A 114 8.62 8.52 -1.97
C SER A 114 8.09 7.21 -2.53
N PRO A 115 8.29 6.09 -1.81
CA PRO A 115 7.74 4.82 -2.24
C PRO A 115 6.21 4.88 -2.23
N GLN A 116 5.64 4.23 -3.24
CA GLN A 116 4.21 3.90 -3.27
C GLN A 116 4.04 2.40 -3.30
N ARG A 117 2.97 1.92 -2.68
CA ARG A 117 2.74 0.51 -2.44
C ARG A 117 1.32 0.11 -2.85
N GLY A 118 1.09 -1.18 -3.04
CA GLY A 118 -0.22 -1.79 -3.21
C GLY A 118 -0.69 -1.99 -4.65
N GLY A 119 -0.17 -1.27 -5.62
CA GLY A 119 -0.72 -1.29 -6.96
C GLY A 119 -2.01 -0.48 -7.10
N SER A 120 -2.58 -0.45 -8.29
CA SER A 120 -3.83 0.24 -8.56
C SER A 120 -4.73 -0.54 -9.53
N LEU A 121 -5.91 0.00 -9.74
CA LEU A 121 -6.93 -0.58 -10.65
C LEU A 121 -6.44 -0.80 -12.10
N VAL A 122 -5.43 -0.08 -12.55
CA VAL A 122 -4.87 -0.18 -13.92
C VAL A 122 -3.63 -1.07 -14.01
N ASN A 123 -3.14 -1.59 -12.88
CA ASN A 123 -1.92 -2.36 -12.84
C ASN A 123 -2.17 -3.86 -13.03
N TYR A 124 -1.16 -4.53 -13.59
CA TYR A 124 -1.10 -5.99 -13.60
C TYR A 124 -1.00 -6.54 -12.18
N PRO A 125 -1.44 -7.77 -11.93
CA PRO A 125 -1.49 -8.32 -10.57
C PRO A 125 -0.11 -8.46 -9.91
N ASP A 126 0.96 -8.64 -10.66
CA ASP A 126 2.34 -8.68 -10.15
C ASP A 126 2.77 -7.37 -9.47
N LEU A 127 2.24 -6.23 -9.92
CA LEU A 127 2.47 -4.92 -9.30
C LEU A 127 1.64 -4.72 -8.02
N CYS A 128 0.63 -5.56 -7.78
CA CYS A 128 -0.20 -5.51 -6.58
C CYS A 128 0.33 -6.41 -5.45
N ARG A 129 1.47 -7.07 -5.60
CA ARG A 129 2.07 -7.90 -4.54
C ARG A 129 2.44 -7.07 -3.31
N SER A 130 2.35 -7.68 -2.13
CA SER A 130 2.73 -7.04 -0.86
C SER A 130 4.13 -6.41 -0.87
N SER A 131 5.08 -7.06 -1.56
CA SER A 131 6.49 -6.63 -1.61
C SER A 131 6.82 -5.71 -2.79
N PHE A 132 5.87 -5.44 -3.69
CA PHE A 132 6.17 -4.59 -4.84
C PHE A 132 6.32 -3.12 -4.41
N ARG A 133 7.34 -2.44 -4.94
CA ARG A 133 7.69 -1.04 -4.68
C ARG A 133 7.63 -0.24 -5.97
N LEU A 134 6.86 0.84 -5.99
CA LEU A 134 6.89 1.78 -7.11
C LEU A 134 7.87 2.92 -6.80
N TYR A 135 8.78 3.21 -7.74
CA TYR A 135 9.94 4.08 -7.49
C TYR A 135 9.98 5.38 -8.31
N PHE A 136 8.97 5.63 -9.13
CA PHE A 136 9.00 6.78 -10.05
C PHE A 136 8.30 8.04 -9.56
N ASN A 137 7.71 8.05 -8.36
CA ASN A 137 6.77 9.09 -8.03
C ASN A 137 7.41 10.24 -7.26
N ILE A 138 7.37 11.39 -7.91
CA ILE A 138 7.70 12.67 -7.30
C ILE A 138 6.64 12.95 -6.22
N ARG A 139 7.08 13.39 -5.04
CA ARG A 139 6.21 13.61 -3.86
C ARG A 139 4.98 14.48 -4.10
N ASP A 140 5.03 15.36 -5.08
CA ASP A 140 3.93 16.29 -5.40
C ASP A 140 3.06 15.82 -6.58
N GLU A 141 3.31 14.62 -7.11
CA GLU A 141 2.53 14.09 -8.22
C GLU A 141 1.09 13.78 -7.79
N ARG A 142 0.15 14.24 -8.60
CA ARG A 142 -1.28 13.95 -8.43
C ARG A 142 -1.73 13.01 -9.54
N SER A 143 -2.32 11.90 -9.15
CA SER A 143 -2.84 10.91 -10.08
C SER A 143 -4.20 10.40 -9.61
N SER A 144 -5.08 10.08 -10.56
CA SER A 144 -6.36 9.42 -10.29
C SER A 144 -6.20 7.98 -9.77
N THR A 145 -4.99 7.43 -9.83
CA THR A 145 -4.67 6.06 -9.38
C THR A 145 -3.80 6.04 -8.13
N THR A 146 -3.61 7.19 -7.47
CA THR A 146 -2.79 7.32 -6.27
C THR A 146 -3.59 7.94 -5.14
N GLY A 147 -3.47 7.37 -3.95
CA GLY A 147 -4.10 7.81 -2.72
C GLY A 147 -3.16 7.63 -1.53
N PHE A 148 -3.72 7.50 -0.36
CA PHE A 148 -2.96 7.26 0.87
C PHE A 148 -3.85 6.65 1.95
N ARG A 149 -3.20 5.97 2.90
CA ARG A 149 -3.81 5.62 4.19
C ARG A 149 -3.05 6.27 5.33
N VAL A 150 -3.69 6.44 6.47
CA VAL A 150 -3.07 7.03 7.64
C VAL A 150 -2.87 5.97 8.72
N VAL A 151 -1.81 6.15 9.51
CA VAL A 151 -1.61 5.46 10.78
C VAL A 151 -1.89 6.43 11.92
N CYS A 152 -2.52 5.92 12.98
CA CYS A 152 -2.72 6.64 14.23
C CYS A 152 -1.74 6.09 15.27
N ASN A 153 -0.78 6.87 15.66
CA ASN A 153 0.14 6.49 16.73
C ASN A 153 -0.57 6.70 18.09
N THR A 154 -0.92 5.62 18.74
CA THR A 154 -1.62 5.62 20.04
C THR A 154 -0.68 5.75 21.24
N GLY A 155 0.64 5.93 21.02
CA GLY A 155 1.63 6.02 22.10
C GLY A 155 1.88 4.71 22.86
N ARG A 156 1.30 3.60 22.42
CA ARG A 156 1.66 2.27 22.91
C ARG A 156 2.83 1.77 22.07
N ASN A 157 4.01 1.68 22.68
CA ASN A 157 5.11 0.89 22.12
C ASN A 157 4.61 -0.58 22.10
N LEU A 158 4.62 -1.18 20.92
CA LEU A 158 4.40 -2.63 20.76
C LEU A 158 5.60 -3.38 21.23
#